data_a24d09a4d7982026385bff61a6a005fd
#
_entry.id   a24d09a4d7982026385bff61a6a005fd
#
_cell.length_a   1.000
_cell.length_b   1.000
_cell.length_c   1.000
_cell.angle_alpha   90.00
_cell.angle_beta   90.00
_cell.angle_gamma   90.00
#
_symmetry.space_group_name_H-M   'P 1'
#
loop_
_entity.id
_entity.type
_entity.pdbx_description
1 polymer ?
#
loop_
_entity_poly.entity_id
_entity_poly.type
_entity_poly.pdbx_seq_one_letter_code
_entity_poly.pdbx_strand_id
1 'polypeptide(L)'
;LTAQCLFGLPACFHHSKLKRYNDCFIFETSHDDYYPLWPLGKPFSDRLESFKKERPTPMNQGASKKRRLAEARIRTLAQGLLDGAQLPTVRELCTTHQLSSATMELVLKQLELEKVLVRRPGCGIYAGAGTSQKTVGLIIGKNIFTQGWSPYWSQLLQAAFRVAGERQLRCFSYMSVQETSLEWAKHAQLERDIASGDLDGILIVVEPENATREWLQGGSLPVVQLNGPRNAWSVCHDTASVIEQAVGVLAEAGSKRVALLAKNLESFSKPFAQALKRRGLLLDSRLTWGWSEWYDRIPNSSQEEFAAQIVISRWETLALVNAQPDGIVIMDDTMARGAMRAFESHGIAVGRDIRIAALGTSHSPVLTDYANKLFLLQIDPEEQARMGFEMLELLMAGKKPKPSVQLIRPRMQMKV
;
A
#
# COMPACT_ATOMS: atom_id res chain seq x y z
N LEU A 1 1.86 12.05 45.05
CA LEU A 1 0.43 11.99 44.73
C LEU A 1 0.32 11.99 43.21
N THR A 2 0.08 10.82 42.65
CA THR A 2 -0.06 10.62 41.20
C THR A 2 -1.40 11.15 40.72
N ALA A 3 -1.43 11.75 39.54
CA ALA A 3 -2.59 12.43 38.93
C ALA A 3 -3.87 11.56 38.79
N GLN A 4 -3.77 10.27 39.02
CA GLN A 4 -4.88 9.32 38.97
C GLN A 4 -5.96 9.52 40.04
N CYS A 5 -5.61 10.08 41.20
CA CYS A 5 -6.56 10.27 42.30
C CYS A 5 -7.39 11.55 42.20
N LEU A 6 -7.06 12.49 41.33
CA LEU A 6 -7.69 13.81 41.27
C LEU A 6 -8.62 14.03 40.08
N PHE A 7 -8.55 13.26 38.99
CA PHE A 7 -9.25 13.64 37.76
C PHE A 7 -9.93 12.52 36.93
N GLY A 8 -9.94 11.26 37.39
CA GLY A 8 -10.72 10.18 36.73
C GLY A 8 -10.38 9.99 35.23
N LEU A 9 -9.13 10.21 34.80
CA LEU A 9 -8.70 10.08 33.41
C LEU A 9 -8.26 8.64 33.10
N PRO A 10 -8.51 8.13 31.91
CA PRO A 10 -8.12 6.78 31.51
C PRO A 10 -6.59 6.63 31.44
N ALA A 11 -6.12 5.40 31.67
CA ALA A 11 -4.74 4.97 31.91
C ALA A 11 -3.68 5.24 30.82
N CYS A 12 -3.94 6.10 29.84
CA CYS A 12 -3.04 6.29 28.69
C CYS A 12 -1.97 7.39 28.83
N PHE A 13 -1.86 8.05 30.01
CA PHE A 13 -0.93 9.17 30.19
C PHE A 13 0.18 8.87 31.20
N HIS A 14 1.03 7.91 30.90
CA HIS A 14 2.08 7.50 31.83
C HIS A 14 3.35 8.38 31.81
N HIS A 15 3.49 9.36 30.94
CA HIS A 15 4.74 10.15 30.79
C HIS A 15 4.56 11.67 30.64
N SER A 16 3.43 12.23 31.06
CA SER A 16 3.18 13.68 30.95
C SER A 16 3.50 14.39 32.27
N LYS A 17 4.23 15.51 32.20
CA LYS A 17 4.52 16.37 33.35
C LYS A 17 3.59 17.58 33.36
N LEU A 18 2.98 17.86 34.52
CA LEU A 18 2.15 19.02 34.74
C LEU A 18 3.04 20.22 35.14
N LYS A 19 3.02 21.29 34.34
CA LYS A 19 3.72 22.55 34.68
C LYS A 19 2.72 23.67 34.89
N ARG A 20 3.01 24.54 35.85
CA ARG A 20 2.23 25.77 36.09
C ARG A 20 2.87 26.93 35.33
N TYR A 21 2.06 27.66 34.59
CA TYR A 21 2.49 28.84 33.85
C TYR A 21 1.41 29.90 33.93
N ASN A 22 1.74 31.08 34.53
CA ASN A 22 0.83 32.24 34.64
C ASN A 22 -0.63 31.89 34.93
N ASP A 23 -0.93 31.46 36.15
CA ASP A 23 -2.29 31.11 36.65
C ASP A 23 -3.07 30.03 35.87
N CYS A 24 -2.40 29.30 35.00
CA CYS A 24 -2.94 28.14 34.28
C CYS A 24 -2.06 26.91 34.48
N PHE A 25 -2.68 25.70 34.41
CA PHE A 25 -1.94 24.45 34.29
C PHE A 25 -1.86 24.03 32.83
N ILE A 26 -0.67 23.55 32.39
CA ILE A 26 -0.41 23.09 31.02
C ILE A 26 0.07 21.64 31.11
N PHE A 27 -0.49 20.78 30.24
CA PHE A 27 0.03 19.42 30.00
C PHE A 27 1.08 19.47 28.89
N GLU A 28 2.29 19.04 29.21
CA GLU A 28 3.36 18.85 28.24
C GLU A 28 3.30 17.39 27.73
N THR A 29 2.99 17.20 26.46
CA THR A 29 3.09 15.91 25.79
C THR A 29 4.46 15.83 25.08
N SER A 30 4.92 14.63 24.75
CA SER A 30 6.23 14.37 24.15
C SER A 30 6.42 14.93 22.72
N HIS A 31 5.44 15.67 22.22
CA HIS A 31 5.50 16.40 20.95
C HIS A 31 5.02 17.82 21.23
N ASP A 32 5.87 18.79 21.30
CA ASP A 32 5.73 20.24 21.48
C ASP A 32 4.33 20.92 21.34
N ASP A 33 3.25 20.18 21.55
CA ASP A 33 1.89 20.66 21.51
C ASP A 33 1.42 21.08 22.91
N TYR A 34 1.11 22.38 23.10
CA TYR A 34 0.62 22.95 24.33
C TYR A 34 -0.89 23.12 24.26
N TYR A 35 -1.62 22.43 25.15
CA TYR A 35 -3.07 22.63 25.32
C TYR A 35 -3.33 23.44 26.60
N PRO A 36 -3.91 24.66 26.50
CA PRO A 36 -4.25 25.47 27.67
C PRO A 36 -5.41 24.86 28.44
N LEU A 37 -5.16 24.53 29.70
CA LEU A 37 -6.21 24.20 30.65
C LEU A 37 -6.62 25.47 31.41
N TRP A 38 -7.87 25.71 31.45
CA TRP A 38 -8.65 26.86 31.97
C TRP A 38 -8.12 27.57 33.25
N PRO A 39 -8.43 28.90 33.46
CA PRO A 39 -8.01 29.63 34.65
C PRO A 39 -8.68 29.13 35.95
N LEU A 40 -7.89 29.15 37.02
CA LEU A 40 -8.32 28.78 38.38
C LEU A 40 -9.37 29.79 38.92
N GLY A 41 -10.56 29.35 39.25
CA GLY A 41 -11.51 30.24 39.91
C GLY A 41 -12.96 29.79 40.02
N LYS A 42 -13.40 28.70 39.40
CA LYS A 42 -14.77 28.20 39.60
C LYS A 42 -14.84 26.72 39.95
N PRO A 43 -15.79 26.28 40.81
CA PRO A 43 -15.96 24.88 41.17
C PRO A 43 -16.29 23.98 39.98
N PHE A 44 -15.84 22.75 40.01
CA PHE A 44 -15.97 21.79 38.89
C PHE A 44 -17.42 21.40 38.56
N SER A 45 -18.33 21.47 39.55
CA SER A 45 -19.76 21.22 39.36
C SER A 45 -20.43 22.19 38.37
N ASP A 46 -20.10 23.47 38.48
CA ASP A 46 -20.71 24.54 37.63
C ASP A 46 -20.21 24.45 36.18
N ARG A 47 -19.06 23.78 35.96
CA ARG A 47 -18.47 23.55 34.66
C ARG A 47 -19.14 22.42 33.87
N LEU A 48 -19.55 21.38 34.59
CA LEU A 48 -20.30 20.27 33.97
C LEU A 48 -21.70 20.72 33.47
N GLU A 49 -22.30 21.71 34.13
CA GLU A 49 -23.57 22.26 33.69
C GLU A 49 -23.43 23.20 32.48
N SER A 50 -22.32 23.96 32.38
CA SER A 50 -22.05 24.80 31.19
C SER A 50 -21.73 23.94 29.96
N PHE A 51 -20.98 22.83 30.13
CA PHE A 51 -20.78 21.85 29.05
C PHE A 51 -22.04 21.10 28.64
N LYS A 52 -22.98 20.92 29.55
CA LYS A 52 -24.29 20.36 29.21
C LYS A 52 -25.19 21.32 28.47
N LYS A 53 -24.98 22.63 28.64
CA LYS A 53 -25.74 23.71 27.94
C LYS A 53 -25.17 24.01 26.55
N GLU A 54 -23.89 23.74 26.30
CA GLU A 54 -23.24 23.87 24.99
C GLU A 54 -23.13 22.55 24.22
N ARG A 55 -24.01 21.57 24.47
CA ARG A 55 -24.20 20.53 23.47
C ARG A 55 -24.62 21.23 22.19
N PRO A 56 -23.88 21.09 21.08
CA PRO A 56 -24.40 21.49 19.80
C PRO A 56 -25.75 20.80 19.70
N THR A 57 -26.79 21.54 19.51
CA THR A 57 -28.13 21.07 19.15
C THR A 57 -27.88 19.96 18.15
N PRO A 58 -28.46 18.75 18.29
CA PRO A 58 -28.24 17.68 17.36
C PRO A 58 -28.49 18.23 15.97
N MET A 59 -27.41 18.51 15.25
CA MET A 59 -27.48 19.01 13.87
C MET A 59 -28.34 17.95 13.16
N ASN A 60 -29.50 18.36 12.77
CA ASN A 60 -30.60 17.66 12.20
C ASN A 60 -30.05 16.56 11.24
N GLN A 61 -29.89 15.34 11.75
CA GLN A 61 -29.34 14.20 10.98
C GLN A 61 -30.11 14.00 9.68
N GLY A 62 -31.40 14.37 9.69
CA GLY A 62 -32.26 14.42 8.50
C GLY A 62 -31.82 15.46 7.47
N ALA A 63 -31.37 16.66 7.91
CA ALA A 63 -30.93 17.71 7.01
C ALA A 63 -29.56 17.36 6.36
N SER A 64 -28.66 16.73 7.10
CA SER A 64 -27.42 16.20 6.58
C SER A 64 -27.65 15.09 5.55
N LYS A 65 -28.59 14.19 5.81
CA LYS A 65 -28.95 13.09 4.89
C LYS A 65 -29.62 13.61 3.61
N LYS A 66 -30.55 14.59 3.74
CA LYS A 66 -31.18 15.24 2.58
C LYS A 66 -30.17 16.02 1.73
N ARG A 67 -29.22 16.72 2.35
CA ARG A 67 -28.15 17.43 1.65
C ARG A 67 -27.30 16.47 0.83
N ARG A 68 -26.80 15.36 1.42
CA ARG A 68 -25.99 14.35 0.74
C ARG A 68 -26.73 13.69 -0.43
N LEU A 69 -28.03 13.40 -0.23
CA LEU A 69 -28.86 12.82 -1.29
C LEU A 69 -29.06 13.79 -2.46
N ALA A 70 -29.27 15.08 -2.18
CA ALA A 70 -29.39 16.10 -3.21
C ALA A 70 -28.07 16.28 -3.98
N GLU A 71 -26.94 16.31 -3.27
CA GLU A 71 -25.60 16.36 -3.87
C GLU A 71 -25.37 15.20 -4.83
N ALA A 72 -25.61 13.96 -4.39
CA ALA A 72 -25.48 12.76 -5.22
C ALA A 72 -26.37 12.82 -6.47
N ARG A 73 -27.64 13.24 -6.32
CA ARG A 73 -28.59 13.33 -7.45
C ARG A 73 -28.22 14.43 -8.44
N ILE A 74 -27.78 15.60 -7.97
CA ILE A 74 -27.34 16.71 -8.85
C ILE A 74 -26.07 16.29 -9.58
N ARG A 75 -25.15 15.60 -8.91
CA ARG A 75 -23.95 15.02 -9.51
C ARG A 75 -24.32 14.07 -10.65
N THR A 76 -25.20 13.10 -10.40
CA THR A 76 -25.65 12.15 -11.42
C THR A 76 -26.36 12.86 -12.59
N LEU A 77 -27.16 13.88 -12.31
CA LEU A 77 -27.81 14.68 -13.35
C LEU A 77 -26.78 15.41 -14.22
N ALA A 78 -25.80 16.09 -13.61
CA ALA A 78 -24.76 16.80 -14.34
C ALA A 78 -23.88 15.86 -15.18
N GLN A 79 -23.58 14.68 -14.67
CA GLN A 79 -22.79 13.63 -15.37
C GLN A 79 -23.55 12.98 -16.54
N GLY A 80 -24.88 12.97 -16.49
CA GLY A 80 -25.72 12.44 -17.58
C GLY A 80 -25.97 13.44 -18.71
N LEU A 81 -25.53 14.69 -18.54
CA LEU A 81 -25.67 15.74 -19.54
C LEU A 81 -24.38 15.92 -20.34
N LEU A 82 -24.51 16.44 -21.56
CA LEU A 82 -23.33 16.88 -22.34
C LEU A 82 -22.62 18.04 -21.61
N ASP A 83 -21.31 18.10 -21.74
CA ASP A 83 -20.50 19.20 -21.17
C ASP A 83 -21.04 20.56 -21.65
N GLY A 84 -21.25 21.45 -20.71
CA GLY A 84 -21.82 22.76 -20.96
C GLY A 84 -23.33 22.78 -21.16
N ALA A 85 -24.04 21.65 -21.02
CA ALA A 85 -25.50 21.64 -21.00
C ALA A 85 -26.04 22.32 -19.74
N GLN A 86 -27.15 23.03 -19.86
CA GLN A 86 -27.74 23.77 -18.75
C GLN A 86 -28.47 22.84 -17.77
N LEU A 87 -28.18 22.98 -16.48
CA LEU A 87 -28.90 22.33 -15.39
C LEU A 87 -30.13 23.17 -14.99
N PRO A 88 -31.08 22.57 -14.25
CA PRO A 88 -32.16 23.29 -13.64
C PRO A 88 -31.66 24.47 -12.75
N THR A 89 -32.47 25.49 -12.66
CA THR A 89 -32.17 26.67 -11.85
C THR A 89 -32.04 26.33 -10.36
N VAL A 90 -31.36 27.19 -9.58
CA VAL A 90 -31.27 27.02 -8.11
C VAL A 90 -32.63 26.84 -7.48
N ARG A 91 -33.63 27.61 -7.95
CA ARG A 91 -35.02 27.56 -7.44
C ARG A 91 -35.70 26.22 -7.70
N GLU A 92 -35.54 25.70 -8.89
CA GLU A 92 -36.04 24.35 -9.27
C GLU A 92 -35.35 23.25 -8.48
N LEU A 93 -34.04 23.33 -8.34
CA LEU A 93 -33.27 22.37 -7.52
C LEU A 93 -33.69 22.42 -6.05
N CYS A 94 -33.93 23.62 -5.47
CA CYS A 94 -34.45 23.74 -4.11
C CYS A 94 -35.82 23.08 -3.96
N THR A 95 -36.71 23.28 -4.90
CA THR A 95 -38.07 22.67 -4.90
C THR A 95 -37.98 21.16 -5.04
N THR A 96 -37.22 20.65 -6.02
CA THR A 96 -37.09 19.23 -6.32
C THR A 96 -36.48 18.44 -5.14
N HIS A 97 -35.49 19.02 -4.48
CA HIS A 97 -34.78 18.35 -3.37
C HIS A 97 -35.28 18.75 -1.98
N GLN A 98 -36.28 19.64 -1.90
CA GLN A 98 -36.85 20.13 -0.64
C GLN A 98 -35.77 20.68 0.31
N LEU A 99 -34.83 21.48 -0.24
CA LEU A 99 -33.78 22.14 0.49
C LEU A 99 -33.96 23.66 0.49
N SER A 100 -33.50 24.29 1.57
CA SER A 100 -33.42 25.76 1.61
C SER A 100 -32.36 26.25 0.61
N SER A 101 -32.49 27.48 0.14
CA SER A 101 -31.55 28.12 -0.77
C SER A 101 -30.13 28.14 -0.18
N ALA A 102 -29.99 28.38 1.13
CA ALA A 102 -28.68 28.35 1.80
C ALA A 102 -28.03 26.95 1.77
N THR A 103 -28.83 25.91 1.98
CA THR A 103 -28.30 24.52 1.93
C THR A 103 -27.98 24.11 0.49
N MET A 104 -28.82 24.50 -0.48
CA MET A 104 -28.56 24.24 -1.90
C MET A 104 -27.30 24.99 -2.36
N GLU A 105 -27.09 26.20 -1.92
CA GLU A 105 -25.88 26.97 -2.23
C GLU A 105 -24.60 26.25 -1.76
N LEU A 106 -24.62 25.63 -0.57
CA LEU A 106 -23.51 24.82 -0.09
C LEU A 106 -23.27 23.57 -0.96
N VAL A 107 -24.34 22.93 -1.43
CA VAL A 107 -24.24 21.77 -2.35
C VAL A 107 -23.66 22.21 -3.68
N LEU A 108 -24.17 23.26 -4.28
CA LEU A 108 -23.71 23.75 -5.57
C LEU A 108 -22.26 24.25 -5.51
N LYS A 109 -21.89 24.94 -4.43
CA LYS A 109 -20.50 25.39 -4.22
C LYS A 109 -19.54 24.19 -4.13
N GLN A 110 -19.95 23.11 -3.45
CA GLN A 110 -19.16 21.91 -3.36
C GLN A 110 -18.97 21.26 -4.74
N LEU A 111 -20.06 21.08 -5.50
CA LEU A 111 -20.02 20.52 -6.84
C LEU A 111 -19.24 21.39 -7.85
N GLU A 112 -19.25 22.70 -7.65
CA GLU A 112 -18.47 23.65 -8.45
C GLU A 112 -16.97 23.54 -8.15
N LEU A 113 -16.58 23.41 -6.87
CA LEU A 113 -15.21 23.15 -6.45
C LEU A 113 -14.68 21.83 -7.06
N GLU A 114 -15.55 20.85 -7.19
CA GLU A 114 -15.26 19.56 -7.81
C GLU A 114 -15.33 19.58 -9.34
N LYS A 115 -15.62 20.75 -9.94
CA LYS A 115 -15.78 20.95 -11.39
C LYS A 115 -16.90 20.11 -12.03
N VAL A 116 -17.78 19.53 -11.25
CA VAL A 116 -18.96 18.79 -11.72
C VAL A 116 -19.96 19.73 -12.41
N LEU A 117 -20.01 20.96 -11.99
CA LEU A 117 -20.80 22.01 -12.60
C LEU A 117 -20.05 23.35 -12.63
N VAL A 118 -20.50 24.24 -13.50
CA VAL A 118 -19.99 25.61 -13.62
C VAL A 118 -21.15 26.58 -13.49
N ARG A 119 -21.03 27.57 -12.62
CA ARG A 119 -22.02 28.63 -12.50
C ARG A 119 -21.57 29.87 -13.29
N ARG A 120 -22.43 30.36 -14.13
CA ARG A 120 -22.18 31.60 -14.87
C ARG A 120 -23.10 32.66 -14.32
N PRO A 121 -22.57 33.75 -13.72
CA PRO A 121 -23.39 34.84 -13.16
C PRO A 121 -24.42 35.33 -14.18
N GLY A 122 -25.69 35.41 -13.77
CA GLY A 122 -26.79 35.84 -14.64
C GLY A 122 -27.22 34.84 -15.73
N CYS A 123 -26.50 33.77 -15.97
CA CYS A 123 -26.78 32.82 -17.06
C CYS A 123 -27.29 31.46 -16.57
N GLY A 124 -26.93 31.05 -15.35
CA GLY A 124 -27.41 29.78 -14.78
C GLY A 124 -26.31 28.80 -14.37
N ILE A 125 -26.68 27.53 -14.21
CA ILE A 125 -25.83 26.41 -13.84
C ILE A 125 -25.67 25.54 -15.06
N TYR A 126 -24.47 25.11 -15.34
CA TYR A 126 -24.12 24.27 -16.50
C TYR A 126 -23.36 23.04 -16.04
N ALA A 127 -23.53 21.91 -16.71
CA ALA A 127 -22.69 20.76 -16.55
C ALA A 127 -21.24 21.17 -16.83
N GLY A 128 -20.37 20.95 -15.87
CA GLY A 128 -18.95 21.22 -16.06
C GLY A 128 -18.34 20.21 -17.04
N ALA A 129 -17.27 20.60 -17.71
CA ALA A 129 -16.41 19.65 -18.40
C ALA A 129 -15.65 18.74 -17.40
N GLY A 130 -16.13 18.69 -16.18
CA GLY A 130 -15.62 17.86 -15.14
C GLY A 130 -16.01 16.44 -15.41
N THR A 131 -15.15 15.70 -16.07
CA THR A 131 -15.04 14.28 -15.73
C THR A 131 -15.11 14.22 -14.21
N SER A 132 -16.18 13.64 -13.67
CA SER A 132 -16.21 13.27 -12.26
C SER A 132 -14.89 12.56 -11.99
N GLN A 133 -13.98 13.27 -11.32
CA GLN A 133 -12.65 12.71 -11.03
C GLN A 133 -12.90 11.46 -10.22
N LYS A 134 -12.66 10.31 -10.85
CA LYS A 134 -12.90 9.02 -10.22
C LYS A 134 -12.03 8.89 -8.98
N THR A 135 -12.60 8.34 -7.94
CA THR A 135 -11.94 8.19 -6.64
C THR A 135 -11.58 6.72 -6.42
N VAL A 136 -10.30 6.48 -6.18
CA VAL A 136 -9.76 5.13 -5.98
C VAL A 136 -9.20 4.99 -4.57
N GLY A 137 -9.59 3.90 -3.89
CA GLY A 137 -9.01 3.48 -2.62
C GLY A 137 -7.70 2.71 -2.86
N LEU A 138 -6.59 3.18 -2.29
CA LEU A 138 -5.32 2.45 -2.27
C LEU A 138 -5.19 1.68 -0.96
N ILE A 139 -5.17 0.34 -1.01
CA ILE A 139 -5.06 -0.50 0.18
C ILE A 139 -3.59 -0.86 0.41
N ILE A 140 -3.10 -0.52 1.61
CA ILE A 140 -1.77 -0.87 2.09
C ILE A 140 -1.95 -1.74 3.35
N GLY A 141 -2.12 -3.05 3.15
CA GLY A 141 -2.54 -3.99 4.18
C GLY A 141 -1.52 -4.25 5.29
N LYS A 142 -0.30 -3.73 5.18
CA LYS A 142 0.79 -3.88 6.16
C LYS A 142 1.58 -2.59 6.28
N ASN A 143 2.19 -2.37 7.45
CA ASN A 143 3.09 -1.22 7.61
C ASN A 143 4.42 -1.47 6.88
N ILE A 144 4.53 -0.95 5.66
CA ILE A 144 5.72 -1.09 4.80
C ILE A 144 6.86 -0.13 5.16
N PHE A 145 6.67 0.74 6.14
CA PHE A 145 7.67 1.72 6.58
C PHE A 145 8.47 1.26 7.79
N THR A 146 8.17 0.09 8.34
CA THR A 146 8.97 -0.52 9.40
C THR A 146 10.26 -1.13 8.83
N GLN A 147 11.26 -1.31 9.69
CA GLN A 147 12.53 -1.94 9.28
C GLN A 147 12.29 -3.34 8.72
N GLY A 148 13.07 -3.71 7.70
CA GLY A 148 13.07 -5.05 7.13
C GLY A 148 12.16 -5.27 5.92
N TRP A 149 11.42 -4.25 5.49
CA TRP A 149 10.69 -4.33 4.23
C TRP A 149 11.57 -3.97 3.02
N SER A 150 11.39 -4.70 1.91
CA SER A 150 12.05 -4.36 0.65
C SER A 150 11.60 -2.97 0.17
N PRO A 151 12.51 -2.13 -0.32
CA PRO A 151 12.20 -0.82 -0.92
C PRO A 151 11.21 -0.90 -2.08
N TYR A 152 11.06 -2.06 -2.70
CA TYR A 152 10.05 -2.31 -3.73
C TYR A 152 8.66 -1.83 -3.34
N TRP A 153 8.20 -2.11 -2.10
CA TRP A 153 6.85 -1.77 -1.67
C TRP A 153 6.62 -0.26 -1.56
N SER A 154 7.60 0.47 -1.04
CA SER A 154 7.54 1.93 -0.99
C SER A 154 7.61 2.56 -2.38
N GLN A 155 8.41 2.00 -3.28
CA GLN A 155 8.47 2.43 -4.68
C GLN A 155 7.18 2.14 -5.43
N LEU A 156 6.56 0.97 -5.21
CA LEU A 156 5.27 0.63 -5.79
C LEU A 156 4.16 1.58 -5.33
N LEU A 157 4.14 1.93 -4.04
CA LEU A 157 3.19 2.91 -3.51
C LEU A 157 3.41 4.31 -4.11
N GLN A 158 4.66 4.77 -4.19
CA GLN A 158 4.99 6.05 -4.84
C GLN A 158 4.59 6.05 -6.32
N ALA A 159 4.85 4.95 -7.04
CA ALA A 159 4.43 4.77 -8.41
C ALA A 159 2.90 4.81 -8.56
N ALA A 160 2.16 4.16 -7.64
CA ALA A 160 0.71 4.18 -7.64
C ALA A 160 0.16 5.62 -7.51
N PHE A 161 0.69 6.42 -6.59
CA PHE A 161 0.28 7.83 -6.45
C PHE A 161 0.63 8.67 -7.69
N ARG A 162 1.80 8.47 -8.27
CA ARG A 162 2.23 9.20 -9.48
C ARG A 162 1.32 8.87 -10.66
N VAL A 163 1.12 7.59 -10.94
CA VAL A 163 0.25 7.14 -12.04
C VAL A 163 -1.19 7.60 -11.85
N ALA A 164 -1.70 7.57 -10.61
CA ALA A 164 -3.03 8.11 -10.31
C ALA A 164 -3.13 9.61 -10.64
N GLY A 165 -2.10 10.39 -10.28
CA GLY A 165 -2.02 11.82 -10.61
C GLY A 165 -1.99 12.08 -12.12
N GLU A 166 -1.19 11.32 -12.88
CA GLU A 166 -1.13 11.38 -14.36
C GLU A 166 -2.50 11.09 -14.99
N ARG A 167 -3.27 10.19 -14.40
CA ARG A 167 -4.61 9.79 -14.85
C ARG A 167 -5.73 10.67 -14.29
N GLN A 168 -5.38 11.71 -13.55
CA GLN A 168 -6.33 12.62 -12.90
C GLN A 168 -7.32 11.90 -11.96
N LEU A 169 -6.90 10.78 -11.34
CA LEU A 169 -7.67 10.07 -10.35
C LEU A 169 -7.45 10.69 -8.97
N ARG A 170 -8.51 10.75 -8.15
CA ARG A 170 -8.40 11.04 -6.72
C ARG A 170 -8.06 9.74 -5.98
N CYS A 171 -7.07 9.77 -5.10
CA CYS A 171 -6.70 8.61 -4.32
C CYS A 171 -6.83 8.85 -2.83
N PHE A 172 -7.47 7.93 -2.14
CA PHE A 172 -7.42 7.80 -0.68
C PHE A 172 -6.60 6.57 -0.32
N SER A 173 -5.65 6.72 0.61
CA SER A 173 -4.86 5.60 1.11
C SER A 173 -5.44 5.08 2.42
N TYR A 174 -5.60 3.76 2.49
CA TYR A 174 -6.04 3.04 3.68
C TYR A 174 -4.90 2.12 4.11
N MET A 175 -4.24 2.49 5.19
CA MET A 175 -3.03 1.82 5.65
C MET A 175 -3.26 1.15 7.00
N SER A 176 -2.81 -0.09 7.14
CA SER A 176 -2.67 -0.72 8.44
C SER A 176 -1.47 -0.14 9.19
N VAL A 177 -1.69 0.32 10.40
CA VAL A 177 -0.63 0.78 11.31
C VAL A 177 -0.11 -0.34 12.22
N GLN A 178 -0.69 -1.54 12.16
CA GLN A 178 -0.29 -2.67 12.98
C GLN A 178 0.82 -3.47 12.30
N GLU A 179 1.82 -3.84 13.08
CA GLU A 179 2.95 -4.65 12.60
C GLU A 179 2.60 -6.12 12.42
N THR A 180 1.60 -6.60 13.15
CA THR A 180 1.12 -7.98 13.10
C THR A 180 -0.19 -8.10 12.36
N SER A 181 -0.33 -9.17 11.59
CA SER A 181 -1.52 -9.52 10.79
C SER A 181 -2.74 -9.93 11.60
N LEU A 182 -2.74 -9.73 12.90
CA LEU A 182 -3.86 -10.01 13.77
C LEU A 182 -4.86 -8.87 13.66
N GLU A 183 -5.87 -9.12 12.83
CA GLU A 183 -7.08 -8.34 12.68
C GLU A 183 -6.90 -6.92 12.11
N TRP A 184 -6.79 -6.85 10.81
CA TRP A 184 -7.32 -5.71 10.08
C TRP A 184 -8.86 -5.74 10.28
N ALA A 185 -9.28 -5.57 11.54
CA ALA A 185 -10.68 -5.39 11.84
C ALA A 185 -11.14 -4.22 10.99
N LYS A 186 -11.82 -4.51 9.90
CA LYS A 186 -12.47 -3.65 8.93
C LYS A 186 -12.07 -2.19 9.12
N HIS A 187 -11.21 -1.68 8.26
CA HIS A 187 -10.74 -0.29 8.38
C HIS A 187 -11.97 0.63 8.36
N ALA A 188 -12.37 1.14 9.51
CA ALA A 188 -13.66 1.80 9.71
C ALA A 188 -13.91 2.97 8.74
N GLN A 189 -12.84 3.64 8.29
CA GLN A 189 -12.96 4.68 7.28
C GLN A 189 -13.23 4.07 5.90
N LEU A 190 -12.54 3.00 5.51
CA LEU A 190 -12.76 2.29 4.24
C LEU A 190 -14.20 1.77 4.15
N GLU A 191 -14.73 1.17 5.23
CA GLU A 191 -16.13 0.73 5.28
C GLU A 191 -17.11 1.88 5.07
N ARG A 192 -16.87 3.02 5.71
CA ARG A 192 -17.71 4.21 5.54
C ARG A 192 -17.68 4.73 4.11
N ASP A 193 -16.49 4.82 3.52
CA ASP A 193 -16.30 5.37 2.17
C ASP A 193 -16.88 4.43 1.09
N ILE A 194 -16.83 3.12 1.31
CA ILE A 194 -17.53 2.14 0.47
C ILE A 194 -19.04 2.28 0.62
N ALA A 195 -19.55 2.35 1.87
CA ALA A 195 -20.98 2.42 2.14
C ALA A 195 -21.60 3.74 1.67
N SER A 196 -20.84 4.85 1.67
CA SER A 196 -21.29 6.15 1.17
C SER A 196 -21.22 6.29 -0.35
N GLY A 197 -20.52 5.36 -1.03
CA GLY A 197 -20.30 5.44 -2.48
C GLY A 197 -19.24 6.49 -2.87
N ASP A 198 -18.33 6.82 -1.96
CA ASP A 198 -17.28 7.82 -2.19
C ASP A 198 -16.11 7.24 -3.02
N LEU A 199 -16.09 5.93 -3.25
CA LEU A 199 -15.09 5.23 -4.06
C LEU A 199 -15.71 4.65 -5.33
N ASP A 200 -15.01 4.79 -6.46
CA ASP A 200 -15.34 4.19 -7.74
C ASP A 200 -14.64 2.82 -7.94
N GLY A 201 -13.52 2.61 -7.25
CA GLY A 201 -12.75 1.37 -7.34
C GLY A 201 -11.65 1.28 -6.28
N ILE A 202 -11.03 0.11 -6.20
CA ILE A 202 -9.99 -0.20 -5.22
C ILE A 202 -8.78 -0.81 -5.91
N LEU A 203 -7.59 -0.29 -5.59
CA LEU A 203 -6.31 -0.89 -5.94
C LEU A 203 -5.62 -1.38 -4.67
N ILE A 204 -5.46 -2.69 -4.54
CA ILE A 204 -4.70 -3.30 -3.44
C ILE A 204 -3.22 -3.27 -3.82
N VAL A 205 -2.46 -2.36 -3.21
CA VAL A 205 -1.02 -2.18 -3.44
C VAL A 205 -0.21 -3.18 -2.62
N VAL A 206 -0.56 -3.31 -1.34
CA VAL A 206 0.02 -4.31 -0.43
C VAL A 206 -1.10 -5.17 0.12
N GLU A 207 -0.95 -6.47 0.00
CA GLU A 207 -1.98 -7.43 0.36
C GLU A 207 -2.37 -7.31 1.84
N PRO A 208 -3.68 -7.14 2.15
CA PRO A 208 -4.21 -7.26 3.49
C PRO A 208 -4.35 -8.76 3.84
N GLU A 209 -4.81 -9.03 5.05
CA GLU A 209 -5.19 -10.38 5.46
C GLU A 209 -6.32 -10.97 4.59
N ASN A 210 -6.43 -12.29 4.61
CA ASN A 210 -7.37 -13.01 3.75
C ASN A 210 -8.83 -12.55 3.93
N ALA A 211 -9.30 -12.36 5.16
CA ALA A 211 -10.66 -11.94 5.45
C ALA A 211 -11.01 -10.58 4.83
N THR A 212 -10.12 -9.60 4.96
CA THR A 212 -10.30 -8.27 4.34
C THR A 212 -10.27 -8.35 2.82
N ARG A 213 -9.36 -9.14 2.25
CA ARG A 213 -9.29 -9.35 0.81
C ARG A 213 -10.57 -9.98 0.27
N GLU A 214 -11.07 -11.02 0.91
CA GLU A 214 -12.31 -11.71 0.52
C GLU A 214 -13.51 -10.79 0.62
N TRP A 215 -13.61 -9.99 1.68
CA TRP A 215 -14.63 -8.97 1.83
C TRP A 215 -14.60 -7.93 0.69
N LEU A 216 -13.43 -7.40 0.34
CA LEU A 216 -13.28 -6.44 -0.75
C LEU A 216 -13.65 -7.06 -2.11
N GLN A 217 -13.22 -8.28 -2.38
CA GLN A 217 -13.49 -8.99 -3.63
C GLN A 217 -14.96 -9.46 -3.74
N GLY A 218 -15.62 -9.71 -2.62
CA GLY A 218 -17.06 -10.06 -2.57
C GLY A 218 -17.99 -8.86 -2.70
N GLY A 219 -17.47 -7.63 -2.67
CA GLY A 219 -18.23 -6.39 -2.78
C GLY A 219 -18.63 -6.05 -4.23
N SER A 220 -19.34 -4.94 -4.38
CA SER A 220 -19.81 -4.44 -5.69
C SER A 220 -18.77 -3.55 -6.40
N LEU A 221 -17.77 -3.05 -5.68
CA LEU A 221 -16.74 -2.19 -6.26
C LEU A 221 -15.74 -2.99 -7.09
N PRO A 222 -15.25 -2.42 -8.22
CA PRO A 222 -14.10 -2.96 -8.92
C PRO A 222 -12.86 -3.00 -8.04
N VAL A 223 -12.23 -4.18 -7.95
CA VAL A 223 -11.00 -4.39 -7.18
C VAL A 223 -9.92 -4.99 -8.06
N VAL A 224 -8.75 -4.36 -8.08
CA VAL A 224 -7.53 -4.90 -8.72
C VAL A 224 -6.47 -5.07 -7.66
N GLN A 225 -5.72 -6.15 -7.72
CA GLN A 225 -4.67 -6.46 -6.78
C GLN A 225 -3.29 -6.49 -7.46
N LEU A 226 -2.31 -5.84 -6.85
CA LEU A 226 -0.90 -5.95 -7.24
C LEU A 226 -0.24 -7.06 -6.43
N ASN A 227 0.41 -8.01 -7.10
CA ASN A 227 1.07 -9.19 -6.49
C ASN A 227 0.15 -10.12 -5.68
N GLY A 228 -1.12 -10.15 -6.02
CA GLY A 228 -2.10 -10.97 -5.31
C GLY A 228 -2.26 -12.40 -5.85
N PRO A 229 -3.18 -13.15 -5.25
CA PRO A 229 -3.54 -14.47 -5.74
C PRO A 229 -4.09 -14.40 -7.16
N ARG A 230 -3.75 -15.40 -7.97
CA ARG A 230 -4.10 -15.46 -9.41
C ARG A 230 -5.56 -15.87 -9.69
N ASN A 231 -6.45 -15.69 -8.74
CA ASN A 231 -7.88 -16.01 -8.87
C ASN A 231 -8.79 -14.78 -9.00
N ALA A 232 -8.20 -13.57 -9.04
CA ALA A 232 -8.90 -12.31 -9.11
C ALA A 232 -8.29 -11.41 -10.21
N TRP A 233 -8.83 -10.22 -10.39
CA TRP A 233 -8.21 -9.20 -11.24
C TRP A 233 -6.88 -8.77 -10.62
N SER A 234 -5.78 -9.15 -11.25
CA SER A 234 -4.47 -8.89 -10.65
C SER A 234 -3.37 -8.64 -11.68
N VAL A 235 -2.37 -7.85 -11.27
CA VAL A 235 -1.11 -7.64 -11.98
C VAL A 235 0.01 -8.18 -11.11
N CYS A 236 0.68 -9.24 -11.58
CA CYS A 236 1.67 -9.98 -10.82
C CYS A 236 2.99 -10.07 -11.58
N HIS A 237 4.06 -10.34 -10.86
CA HIS A 237 5.32 -10.70 -11.52
C HIS A 237 5.22 -12.09 -12.15
N ASP A 238 5.82 -12.26 -13.32
CA ASP A 238 6.01 -13.56 -13.95
C ASP A 238 7.17 -14.31 -13.25
N THR A 239 6.85 -14.84 -12.08
CA THR A 239 7.81 -15.57 -11.22
C THR A 239 8.50 -16.70 -11.97
N ALA A 240 7.77 -17.40 -12.84
CA ALA A 240 8.35 -18.48 -13.62
C ALA A 240 9.40 -17.96 -14.62
N SER A 241 9.11 -16.84 -15.27
CA SER A 241 10.05 -16.18 -16.18
C SER A 241 11.28 -15.63 -15.44
N VAL A 242 11.09 -15.03 -14.23
CA VAL A 242 12.21 -14.58 -13.39
C VAL A 242 13.17 -15.71 -13.10
N ILE A 243 12.66 -16.82 -12.57
CA ILE A 243 13.48 -17.97 -12.20
C ILE A 243 14.11 -18.64 -13.42
N GLU A 244 13.37 -18.78 -14.52
CA GLU A 244 13.90 -19.35 -15.76
C GLU A 244 15.10 -18.57 -16.29
N GLN A 245 14.99 -17.23 -16.31
CA GLN A 245 16.08 -16.37 -16.74
C GLN A 245 17.26 -16.41 -15.77
N ALA A 246 16.99 -16.38 -14.44
CA ALA A 246 18.02 -16.42 -13.41
C ALA A 246 18.84 -17.72 -13.47
N VAL A 247 18.17 -18.87 -13.53
CA VAL A 247 18.83 -20.17 -13.69
C VAL A 247 19.55 -20.26 -15.03
N GLY A 248 18.93 -19.72 -16.09
CA GLY A 248 19.51 -19.70 -17.43
C GLY A 248 20.88 -19.03 -17.48
N VAL A 249 20.97 -17.79 -16.99
CA VAL A 249 22.22 -17.02 -17.01
C VAL A 249 23.31 -17.64 -16.12
N LEU A 250 22.93 -18.26 -14.99
CA LEU A 250 23.89 -18.99 -14.16
C LEU A 250 24.42 -20.24 -14.86
N ALA A 251 23.55 -21.02 -15.51
CA ALA A 251 23.94 -22.18 -16.27
C ALA A 251 24.85 -21.82 -17.46
N GLU A 252 24.49 -20.77 -18.22
CA GLU A 252 25.30 -20.23 -19.33
C GLU A 252 26.64 -19.69 -18.85
N ALA A 253 26.74 -19.17 -17.63
CA ALA A 253 27.98 -18.77 -16.99
C ALA A 253 28.78 -19.96 -16.42
N GLY A 254 28.29 -21.22 -16.55
CA GLY A 254 28.98 -22.42 -16.18
C GLY A 254 28.66 -22.96 -14.77
N SER A 255 27.64 -22.42 -14.10
CA SER A 255 27.20 -22.96 -12.80
C SER A 255 26.54 -24.34 -12.97
N LYS A 256 26.91 -25.28 -12.10
CA LYS A 256 26.43 -26.66 -12.09
C LYS A 256 25.57 -26.99 -10.88
N ARG A 257 25.80 -26.33 -9.78
CA ARG A 257 25.04 -26.47 -8.53
C ARG A 257 24.44 -25.13 -8.13
N VAL A 258 23.19 -24.95 -8.47
CA VAL A 258 22.49 -23.67 -8.25
C VAL A 258 21.61 -23.77 -7.02
N ALA A 259 21.79 -22.82 -6.08
CA ALA A 259 20.92 -22.65 -4.92
C ALA A 259 19.80 -21.63 -5.19
N LEU A 260 18.73 -21.71 -4.41
CA LEU A 260 17.65 -20.73 -4.36
C LEU A 260 17.56 -20.12 -2.96
N LEU A 261 17.57 -18.81 -2.87
CA LEU A 261 17.27 -18.06 -1.65
C LEU A 261 16.02 -17.20 -1.86
N ALA A 262 14.97 -17.47 -1.09
CA ALA A 262 13.71 -16.75 -1.21
C ALA A 262 12.98 -16.65 0.14
N LYS A 263 12.18 -15.60 0.32
CA LYS A 263 11.36 -15.42 1.53
C LYS A 263 10.28 -16.50 1.66
N ASN A 264 9.61 -16.82 0.57
CA ASN A 264 8.55 -17.82 0.51
C ASN A 264 8.91 -18.89 -0.54
N LEU A 265 9.40 -20.04 -0.07
CA LEU A 265 9.79 -21.14 -0.95
C LEU A 265 8.61 -21.76 -1.70
N GLU A 266 7.41 -21.75 -1.14
CA GLU A 266 6.23 -22.36 -1.76
C GLU A 266 5.96 -21.79 -3.16
N SER A 267 6.09 -20.48 -3.30
CA SER A 267 5.88 -19.78 -4.58
C SER A 267 6.98 -20.03 -5.62
N PHE A 268 8.20 -20.39 -5.19
CA PHE A 268 9.39 -20.40 -6.06
C PHE A 268 9.96 -21.79 -6.31
N SER A 269 9.75 -22.78 -5.41
CA SER A 269 10.38 -24.11 -5.51
C SER A 269 9.97 -24.87 -6.77
N LYS A 270 8.70 -24.84 -7.15
CA LYS A 270 8.23 -25.54 -8.36
C LYS A 270 8.79 -24.92 -9.64
N PRO A 271 8.71 -23.60 -9.88
CA PRO A 271 9.39 -22.96 -11.02
C PRO A 271 10.89 -23.21 -11.04
N PHE A 272 11.56 -23.20 -9.87
CA PHE A 272 12.99 -23.44 -9.75
C PHE A 272 13.38 -24.85 -10.17
N ALA A 273 12.70 -25.89 -9.66
CA ALA A 273 12.92 -27.25 -10.06
C ALA A 273 12.71 -27.47 -11.56
N GLN A 274 11.70 -26.83 -12.15
CA GLN A 274 11.46 -26.89 -13.59
C GLN A 274 12.56 -26.21 -14.41
N ALA A 275 13.05 -25.05 -13.96
CA ALA A 275 14.14 -24.34 -14.64
C ALA A 275 15.46 -25.14 -14.61
N LEU A 276 15.82 -25.73 -13.45
CA LEU A 276 16.97 -26.63 -13.33
C LEU A 276 16.87 -27.82 -14.29
N LYS A 277 15.71 -28.48 -14.32
CA LYS A 277 15.47 -29.62 -15.21
C LYS A 277 15.64 -29.24 -16.69
N ARG A 278 15.13 -28.10 -17.12
CA ARG A 278 15.28 -27.63 -18.52
C ARG A 278 16.73 -27.36 -18.91
N ARG A 279 17.59 -27.01 -17.95
CA ARG A 279 19.03 -26.76 -18.14
C ARG A 279 19.90 -28.00 -17.86
N GLY A 280 19.30 -29.16 -17.59
CA GLY A 280 20.05 -30.40 -17.26
C GLY A 280 20.77 -30.35 -15.91
N LEU A 281 20.37 -29.43 -15.03
CA LEU A 281 20.93 -29.29 -13.68
C LEU A 281 20.16 -30.15 -12.68
N LEU A 282 20.87 -30.67 -11.68
CA LEU A 282 20.26 -31.50 -10.63
C LEU A 282 19.60 -30.62 -9.56
N LEU A 283 18.40 -31.01 -9.15
CA LEU A 283 17.75 -30.44 -7.97
C LEU A 283 18.32 -31.10 -6.72
N ASP A 284 18.91 -30.31 -5.84
CA ASP A 284 19.34 -30.74 -4.50
C ASP A 284 18.53 -29.95 -3.46
N SER A 285 17.75 -30.66 -2.65
CA SER A 285 16.88 -30.00 -1.63
C SER A 285 17.67 -29.20 -0.60
N ARG A 286 18.96 -29.52 -0.38
CA ARG A 286 19.86 -28.77 0.50
C ARG A 286 20.17 -27.36 -0.02
N LEU A 287 19.95 -27.13 -1.32
CA LEU A 287 20.21 -25.86 -2.01
C LEU A 287 18.96 -24.96 -2.14
N THR A 288 17.90 -25.26 -1.40
CA THR A 288 16.71 -24.38 -1.32
C THR A 288 16.60 -23.80 0.09
N TRP A 289 16.73 -22.49 0.20
CA TRP A 289 16.85 -21.78 1.47
C TRP A 289 15.73 -20.76 1.63
N GLY A 290 14.91 -20.89 2.67
CA GLY A 290 13.73 -20.08 2.92
C GLY A 290 13.71 -19.42 4.28
N TRP A 291 12.95 -18.32 4.37
CA TRP A 291 12.75 -17.57 5.60
C TRP A 291 12.07 -18.39 6.71
N SER A 292 11.09 -19.23 6.35
CA SER A 292 10.28 -19.99 7.32
C SER A 292 11.10 -20.93 8.20
N GLU A 293 12.24 -21.42 7.68
CA GLU A 293 13.12 -22.31 8.44
C GLU A 293 13.91 -21.61 9.57
N TRP A 294 13.97 -20.25 9.52
CA TRP A 294 14.86 -19.47 10.38
C TRP A 294 14.13 -18.36 11.15
N TYR A 295 12.89 -18.06 10.82
CA TYR A 295 12.12 -16.97 11.43
C TYR A 295 12.05 -17.07 12.96
N ASP A 296 11.86 -18.28 13.48
CA ASP A 296 11.81 -18.54 14.93
C ASP A 296 13.19 -18.42 15.62
N ARG A 297 14.28 -18.49 14.84
CA ARG A 297 15.65 -18.43 15.34
C ARG A 297 16.23 -17.03 15.37
N ILE A 298 15.72 -16.13 14.55
CA ILE A 298 16.20 -14.74 14.39
C ILE A 298 15.01 -13.79 14.38
N PRO A 299 14.28 -13.70 15.51
CA PRO A 299 13.16 -12.76 15.62
C PRO A 299 13.68 -11.34 15.46
N ASN A 300 12.97 -10.50 14.72
CA ASN A 300 13.26 -9.09 14.45
C ASN A 300 14.47 -8.80 13.55
N SER A 301 15.05 -9.78 12.86
CA SER A 301 16.09 -9.50 11.88
C SER A 301 15.52 -8.91 10.59
N SER A 302 16.28 -8.03 9.97
CA SER A 302 15.98 -7.54 8.62
C SER A 302 16.18 -8.64 7.57
N GLN A 303 15.56 -8.49 6.39
CA GLN A 303 15.79 -9.42 5.27
C GLN A 303 17.27 -9.50 4.87
N GLU A 304 18.00 -8.41 5.02
CA GLU A 304 19.43 -8.33 4.76
C GLU A 304 20.24 -9.19 5.74
N GLU A 305 19.97 -9.05 7.05
CA GLU A 305 20.64 -9.83 8.09
C GLU A 305 20.32 -11.33 7.98
N PHE A 306 19.05 -11.65 7.72
CA PHE A 306 18.64 -13.02 7.47
C PHE A 306 19.42 -13.64 6.31
N ALA A 307 19.48 -12.95 5.16
CA ALA A 307 20.20 -13.45 4.00
C ALA A 307 21.68 -13.61 4.29
N ALA A 308 22.30 -12.65 4.99
CA ALA A 308 23.70 -12.72 5.39
C ALA A 308 24.01 -13.96 6.23
N GLN A 309 23.16 -14.24 7.21
CA GLN A 309 23.38 -15.38 8.13
C GLN A 309 23.14 -16.72 7.43
N ILE A 310 22.05 -16.85 6.66
CA ILE A 310 21.71 -18.12 6.03
C ILE A 310 22.73 -18.53 4.97
N VAL A 311 23.22 -17.59 4.13
CA VAL A 311 24.16 -17.95 3.06
C VAL A 311 25.48 -18.46 3.62
N ILE A 312 26.00 -17.88 4.70
CA ILE A 312 27.25 -18.33 5.33
C ILE A 312 27.04 -19.65 6.07
N SER A 313 26.02 -19.77 6.89
CA SER A 313 25.73 -21.01 7.60
C SER A 313 25.56 -22.20 6.66
N ARG A 314 24.86 -22.02 5.54
CA ARG A 314 24.68 -23.06 4.53
C ARG A 314 25.95 -23.34 3.73
N TRP A 315 26.70 -22.28 3.39
CA TRP A 315 27.98 -22.42 2.70
C TRP A 315 28.97 -23.27 3.51
N GLU A 316 29.15 -22.97 4.79
CA GLU A 316 30.03 -23.70 5.70
C GLU A 316 29.57 -25.17 5.90
N THR A 317 28.28 -25.38 6.14
CA THR A 317 27.70 -26.71 6.30
C THR A 317 27.94 -27.58 5.06
N LEU A 318 27.71 -27.02 3.88
CA LEU A 318 27.86 -27.71 2.61
C LEU A 318 29.34 -27.93 2.23
N ALA A 319 30.25 -27.10 2.74
CA ALA A 319 31.69 -27.28 2.56
C ALA A 319 32.20 -28.59 3.17
N LEU A 320 31.63 -29.01 4.31
CA LEU A 320 31.99 -30.25 5.00
C LEU A 320 31.77 -31.53 4.13
N VAL A 321 30.90 -31.42 3.13
CA VAL A 321 30.54 -32.55 2.23
C VAL A 321 30.82 -32.21 0.75
N ASN A 322 31.61 -31.20 0.48
CA ASN A 322 31.95 -30.70 -0.87
C ASN A 322 30.72 -30.49 -1.77
N ALA A 323 29.62 -29.97 -1.20
CA ALA A 323 28.33 -29.74 -1.87
C ALA A 323 27.96 -28.29 -1.98
N GLN A 324 28.89 -27.35 -1.86
CA GLN A 324 28.67 -25.92 -1.99
C GLN A 324 28.07 -25.57 -3.36
N PRO A 325 27.15 -24.60 -3.44
CA PRO A 325 26.67 -24.10 -4.72
C PRO A 325 27.76 -23.27 -5.41
N ASP A 326 27.80 -23.30 -6.74
CA ASP A 326 28.60 -22.41 -7.57
C ASP A 326 27.75 -21.32 -8.25
N GLY A 327 26.44 -21.35 -8.01
CA GLY A 327 25.48 -20.33 -8.39
C GLY A 327 24.34 -20.19 -7.37
N ILE A 328 23.77 -19.02 -7.24
CA ILE A 328 22.61 -18.77 -6.37
C ILE A 328 21.63 -17.80 -7.02
N VAL A 329 20.35 -18.16 -7.00
CA VAL A 329 19.23 -17.29 -7.36
C VAL A 329 18.68 -16.67 -6.08
N ILE A 330 18.58 -15.33 -6.02
CA ILE A 330 18.09 -14.58 -4.86
C ILE A 330 16.87 -13.76 -5.30
N MET A 331 15.72 -13.95 -4.64
CA MET A 331 14.45 -13.44 -5.07
C MET A 331 14.07 -12.07 -4.44
N ASP A 332 15.05 -11.29 -3.99
CA ASP A 332 14.86 -9.94 -3.43
C ASP A 332 16.19 -9.18 -3.40
N ASP A 333 16.17 -7.87 -3.71
CA ASP A 333 17.38 -7.04 -3.78
C ASP A 333 18.02 -6.78 -2.39
N THR A 334 17.24 -6.67 -1.34
CA THR A 334 17.74 -6.49 0.03
C THR A 334 18.41 -7.78 0.52
N MET A 335 17.82 -8.93 0.23
CA MET A 335 18.44 -10.22 0.53
C MET A 335 19.73 -10.42 -0.28
N ALA A 336 19.74 -9.98 -1.54
CA ALA A 336 20.95 -10.07 -2.37
C ALA A 336 22.08 -9.19 -1.81
N ARG A 337 21.79 -7.99 -1.34
CA ARG A 337 22.77 -7.14 -0.66
C ARG A 337 23.34 -7.80 0.59
N GLY A 338 22.50 -8.40 1.41
CA GLY A 338 22.93 -9.15 2.59
C GLY A 338 23.86 -10.31 2.26
N ALA A 339 23.49 -11.10 1.26
CA ALA A 339 24.31 -12.22 0.78
C ALA A 339 25.67 -11.75 0.22
N MET A 340 25.68 -10.66 -0.58
CA MET A 340 26.91 -10.07 -1.13
C MET A 340 27.88 -9.66 -0.04
N ARG A 341 27.40 -8.88 0.96
CA ARG A 341 28.21 -8.43 2.09
C ARG A 341 28.75 -9.59 2.92
N ALA A 342 27.93 -10.63 3.11
CA ALA A 342 28.33 -11.81 3.87
C ALA A 342 29.41 -12.62 3.13
N PHE A 343 29.29 -12.85 1.84
CA PHE A 343 30.31 -13.51 1.03
C PHE A 343 31.63 -12.72 1.04
N GLU A 344 31.57 -11.41 0.82
CA GLU A 344 32.77 -10.56 0.85
C GLU A 344 33.49 -10.59 2.21
N SER A 345 32.74 -10.50 3.33
CA SER A 345 33.31 -10.53 4.67
C SER A 345 33.94 -11.88 5.05
N HIS A 346 33.56 -12.98 4.37
CA HIS A 346 34.13 -14.32 4.54
C HIS A 346 35.15 -14.70 3.46
N GLY A 347 35.58 -13.73 2.64
CA GLY A 347 36.59 -13.97 1.61
C GLY A 347 36.12 -14.79 0.41
N ILE A 348 34.80 -14.98 0.27
CA ILE A 348 34.21 -15.72 -0.85
C ILE A 348 34.03 -14.77 -2.02
N ALA A 349 34.74 -14.98 -3.10
CA ALA A 349 34.77 -14.07 -4.24
C ALA A 349 33.53 -14.30 -5.15
N VAL A 350 32.58 -13.35 -5.12
CA VAL A 350 31.46 -13.37 -6.03
C VAL A 350 31.94 -13.15 -7.47
N GLY A 351 31.43 -14.00 -8.38
CA GLY A 351 31.87 -14.07 -9.79
C GLY A 351 32.90 -15.14 -10.05
N ARG A 352 33.69 -15.54 -9.06
CA ARG A 352 34.68 -16.60 -9.15
C ARG A 352 34.24 -17.87 -8.39
N ASP A 353 34.02 -17.76 -7.09
CA ASP A 353 33.68 -18.88 -6.21
C ASP A 353 32.19 -19.19 -6.24
N ILE A 354 31.37 -18.16 -6.36
CA ILE A 354 29.91 -18.24 -6.51
C ILE A 354 29.41 -17.16 -7.46
N ARG A 355 28.46 -17.48 -8.32
CA ARG A 355 27.76 -16.53 -9.19
C ARG A 355 26.38 -16.23 -8.62
N ILE A 356 25.94 -14.99 -8.72
CA ILE A 356 24.64 -14.57 -8.17
C ILE A 356 23.77 -14.04 -9.30
N ALA A 357 22.53 -14.55 -9.37
CA ALA A 357 21.45 -13.94 -10.13
C ALA A 357 20.39 -13.46 -9.14
N ALA A 358 20.09 -12.16 -9.15
CA ALA A 358 19.18 -11.54 -8.20
C ALA A 358 18.00 -10.87 -8.87
N LEU A 359 16.82 -10.99 -8.25
CA LEU A 359 15.69 -10.13 -8.57
C LEU A 359 15.88 -8.79 -7.88
N GLY A 360 15.83 -7.71 -8.63
CA GLY A 360 15.92 -6.35 -8.11
C GLY A 360 14.79 -5.47 -8.60
N THR A 361 14.71 -4.28 -8.03
CA THR A 361 13.73 -3.27 -8.39
C THR A 361 14.39 -2.22 -9.28
N SER A 362 13.75 -1.86 -10.39
CA SER A 362 14.24 -0.80 -11.27
C SER A 362 14.44 0.50 -10.48
N HIS A 363 15.55 1.18 -10.75
CA HIS A 363 15.92 2.42 -10.06
C HIS A 363 16.13 2.30 -8.54
N SER A 364 16.21 1.08 -7.99
CA SER A 364 16.56 0.87 -6.59
C SER A 364 18.06 1.07 -6.37
N PRO A 365 18.47 1.85 -5.35
CA PRO A 365 19.90 2.01 -5.03
C PRO A 365 20.49 0.81 -4.28
N VAL A 366 19.68 -0.17 -3.89
CA VAL A 366 20.08 -1.26 -3.00
C VAL A 366 21.26 -2.06 -3.51
N LEU A 367 21.33 -2.31 -4.82
CA LEU A 367 22.39 -3.13 -5.45
C LEU A 367 23.35 -2.31 -6.33
N THR A 368 23.35 -0.98 -6.21
CA THR A 368 24.20 -0.11 -7.06
C THR A 368 25.68 -0.50 -6.99
N ASP A 369 26.20 -0.76 -5.79
CA ASP A 369 27.61 -1.11 -5.57
C ASP A 369 27.97 -2.50 -6.08
N TYR A 370 26.98 -3.32 -6.37
CA TYR A 370 27.12 -4.71 -6.78
C TYR A 370 26.67 -5.00 -8.21
N ALA A 371 26.14 -4.01 -8.92
CA ALA A 371 25.52 -4.19 -10.23
C ALA A 371 26.41 -4.92 -11.25
N ASN A 372 27.73 -4.68 -11.20
CA ASN A 372 28.71 -5.32 -12.08
C ASN A 372 29.18 -6.71 -11.61
N LYS A 373 28.83 -7.14 -10.39
CA LYS A 373 29.26 -8.41 -9.78
C LYS A 373 28.22 -9.52 -9.89
N LEU A 374 27.00 -9.19 -10.27
CA LEU A 374 25.88 -10.14 -10.32
C LEU A 374 25.05 -10.00 -11.60
N PHE A 375 24.21 -11.00 -11.90
CA PHE A 375 23.19 -10.91 -12.93
C PHE A 375 21.92 -10.33 -12.31
N LEU A 376 21.50 -9.13 -12.75
CA LEU A 376 20.35 -8.44 -12.17
C LEU A 376 19.14 -8.54 -13.11
N LEU A 377 18.07 -9.15 -12.61
CA LEU A 377 16.78 -9.18 -13.24
C LEU A 377 15.91 -8.13 -12.54
N GLN A 378 15.42 -7.15 -13.29
CA GLN A 378 14.68 -6.02 -12.72
C GLN A 378 13.20 -6.11 -13.02
N ILE A 379 12.40 -5.78 -12.01
CA ILE A 379 10.98 -5.49 -12.13
C ILE A 379 10.75 -4.00 -11.96
N ASP A 380 9.76 -3.48 -12.66
CA ASP A 380 9.43 -2.07 -12.66
C ASP A 380 8.12 -1.80 -11.90
N PRO A 381 8.18 -1.19 -10.69
CA PRO A 381 6.98 -0.86 -9.93
C PRO A 381 6.06 0.13 -10.66
N GLU A 382 6.61 1.00 -11.51
CA GLU A 382 5.80 1.95 -12.27
C GLU A 382 5.00 1.27 -13.37
N GLU A 383 5.61 0.35 -14.12
CA GLU A 383 4.92 -0.49 -15.09
C GLU A 383 3.78 -1.26 -14.42
N GLN A 384 4.04 -1.80 -13.22
CA GLN A 384 3.03 -2.55 -12.46
C GLN A 384 1.86 -1.67 -12.02
N ALA A 385 2.13 -0.49 -11.46
CA ALA A 385 1.09 0.45 -11.07
C ALA A 385 0.27 0.89 -12.29
N ARG A 386 0.91 1.18 -13.42
CA ARG A 386 0.25 1.59 -14.67
C ARG A 386 -0.70 0.52 -15.18
N MET A 387 -0.25 -0.72 -15.26
CA MET A 387 -1.09 -1.86 -15.66
C MET A 387 -2.24 -2.09 -14.66
N GLY A 388 -2.00 -1.91 -13.37
CA GLY A 388 -3.02 -2.02 -12.33
C GLY A 388 -4.14 -0.99 -12.50
N PHE A 389 -3.79 0.26 -12.73
CA PHE A 389 -4.78 1.31 -12.99
C PHE A 389 -5.50 1.13 -14.32
N GLU A 390 -4.82 0.70 -15.39
CA GLU A 390 -5.47 0.37 -16.67
C GLU A 390 -6.55 -0.70 -16.50
N MET A 391 -6.22 -1.75 -15.78
CA MET A 391 -7.17 -2.82 -15.48
C MET A 391 -8.34 -2.29 -14.63
N LEU A 392 -8.07 -1.46 -13.62
CA LEU A 392 -9.09 -0.90 -12.75
C LEU A 392 -10.03 0.05 -13.49
N GLU A 393 -9.50 0.90 -14.36
CA GLU A 393 -10.31 1.80 -15.19
C GLU A 393 -11.25 1.05 -16.14
N LEU A 394 -10.77 -0.05 -16.74
CA LEU A 394 -11.64 -0.93 -17.54
C LEU A 394 -12.78 -1.50 -16.72
N LEU A 395 -12.48 -1.98 -15.50
CA LEU A 395 -13.51 -2.52 -14.60
C LEU A 395 -14.50 -1.44 -14.16
N MET A 396 -14.02 -0.23 -13.81
CA MET A 396 -14.88 0.91 -13.47
C MET A 396 -15.76 1.35 -14.64
N ALA A 397 -15.34 1.08 -15.88
CA ALA A 397 -16.14 1.29 -17.08
C ALA A 397 -17.08 0.11 -17.42
N GLY A 398 -17.22 -0.88 -16.52
CA GLY A 398 -18.04 -2.08 -16.72
C GLY A 398 -17.46 -3.08 -17.71
N LYS A 399 -16.21 -2.91 -18.16
CA LYS A 399 -15.51 -3.82 -19.06
C LYS A 399 -14.74 -4.86 -18.26
N LYS A 400 -14.70 -6.10 -18.74
CA LYS A 400 -13.94 -7.19 -18.11
C LYS A 400 -12.67 -7.44 -18.93
N PRO A 401 -11.48 -6.94 -18.48
CA PRO A 401 -10.22 -7.15 -19.18
C PRO A 401 -9.88 -8.64 -19.26
N LYS A 402 -9.24 -9.05 -20.34
CA LYS A 402 -8.72 -10.40 -20.53
C LYS A 402 -7.24 -10.32 -20.91
N PRO A 403 -6.38 -11.10 -20.26
CA PRO A 403 -6.67 -12.03 -19.13
C PRO A 403 -6.97 -11.27 -17.83
N SER A 404 -7.64 -11.94 -16.88
CA SER A 404 -7.90 -11.39 -15.53
C SER A 404 -6.62 -11.27 -14.69
N VAL A 405 -5.62 -12.07 -14.99
CA VAL A 405 -4.29 -11.99 -14.40
C VAL A 405 -3.30 -11.56 -15.48
N GLN A 406 -2.69 -10.41 -15.27
CA GLN A 406 -1.61 -9.91 -16.14
C GLN A 406 -0.26 -10.14 -15.48
N LEU A 407 0.74 -10.51 -16.27
CA LEU A 407 2.07 -10.86 -15.79
C LEU A 407 3.11 -9.89 -16.34
N ILE A 408 3.91 -9.33 -15.42
CA ILE A 408 5.06 -8.49 -15.75
C ILE A 408 6.31 -9.36 -15.81
N ARG A 409 7.00 -9.32 -16.94
CA ARG A 409 8.26 -10.02 -17.13
C ARG A 409 9.42 -9.19 -16.61
N PRO A 410 10.42 -9.82 -16.01
CA PRO A 410 11.62 -9.12 -15.60
C PRO A 410 12.41 -8.66 -16.83
N ARG A 411 13.14 -7.57 -16.68
CA ARG A 411 14.14 -7.11 -17.65
C ARG A 411 15.52 -7.44 -17.12
N MET A 412 16.34 -8.09 -17.93
CA MET A 412 17.72 -8.35 -17.54
C MET A 412 18.54 -7.08 -17.77
N GLN A 413 19.21 -6.62 -16.72
CA GLN A 413 20.23 -5.60 -16.86
C GLN A 413 21.48 -6.26 -17.47
N MET A 414 21.81 -5.87 -18.69
CA MET A 414 23.06 -6.32 -19.32
C MET A 414 24.24 -5.74 -18.52
N LYS A 415 25.26 -6.58 -18.26
CA LYS A 415 26.54 -6.07 -17.74
C LYS A 415 27.09 -5.07 -18.77
N VAL A 416 27.32 -3.84 -18.34
CA VAL A 416 28.00 -2.80 -19.15
C VAL A 416 29.48 -3.07 -19.12
#